data_979d0035c54b2726d498f2cf023403c5
#
_entry.id   979d0035c54b2726d498f2cf023403c5
#
_cell.length_a   1.000
_cell.length_b   1.000
_cell.length_c   1.000
_cell.angle_alpha   90.00
_cell.angle_beta   90.00
_cell.angle_gamma   90.00
#
_symmetry.space_group_name_H-M   'P 1'
#
loop_
_entity.id
_entity.type
_entity.pdbx_description
1 polymer ?
#
loop_
_entity_poly.entity_id
_entity_poly.type
_entity_poly.pdbx_seq_one_letter_code
_entity_poly.pdbx_strand_id
1 'polypeptide(L)'
;MNSGFRNWLSGGLMACCLSALTSASVADLFVPPSGKISPFRRDRLPIHDRLIHTLSNDLTTITSGSPYETAEDRRAVAKALALALALDPKNPSAADRLSKLVQGEKPATADKDKLEREKKNIWNSLAWLSAPEAGRDGNLLASLMGETLAAIYPDDSQAKTYLGKPENTAWKDWIAEPASFKKAPVIERTPEITKVENEEKEPAENKPKPEERKYDPKAGVILDSASIKTILNLYDRDKGLWLPKVVPVSMKANGKPKNEDGEDQFGFHLEISGDSDDSWQIQEEVSVPLRDRLANFLGQAPERAGIKVRLDGEVAYPFLKNRGAISGPAFLLAHAALTGSEVDGTVIGEIDKSGKLKLPDYFWRSLMELTEGSGGKLIIPKSAEPIFINLLALEKADFFLKYEVLVASSLEEYVMLSRKEVSGQHEEIRQKFQIIREKATDNALGAYLTNKFVRERLQEIVDQAPYHLSAKVLSIYSSVSRPRYLTREALAAEIWRKVDAIHEIAKIEEIHEINSNQLERLDELYKKMRDDLKDLERYTDSRNNDLLREAKDLVASVRGLGREFEGRGEMWQKYDEIASARNKMVRANRELVGKLAELTGDPLPK
;
A
#
# COMPACT_ATOMS: atom_id res chain seq x y z
N MET A 1 13.69 -19.51 -29.30
CA MET A 1 12.42 -18.82 -29.06
C MET A 1 12.20 -18.76 -27.55
N ASN A 2 12.68 -17.74 -26.88
CA ASN A 2 12.34 -17.36 -25.51
C ASN A 2 13.30 -16.25 -25.04
N SER A 3 12.94 -15.02 -25.28
CA SER A 3 13.68 -13.88 -24.73
C SER A 3 12.74 -12.66 -24.58
N GLY A 4 11.77 -12.73 -23.66
CA GLY A 4 10.81 -11.64 -23.52
C GLY A 4 10.30 -11.35 -22.12
N PHE A 5 10.75 -12.01 -21.05
CA PHE A 5 9.98 -12.00 -19.78
C PHE A 5 10.76 -11.54 -18.53
N ARG A 6 11.80 -10.74 -18.65
CA ARG A 6 12.71 -10.51 -17.51
C ARG A 6 12.95 -9.06 -17.04
N ASN A 7 12.21 -8.07 -17.47
CA ASN A 7 12.59 -6.66 -17.18
C ASN A 7 11.61 -5.84 -16.33
N TRP A 8 10.88 -6.42 -15.38
CA TRP A 8 9.73 -5.71 -14.76
C TRP A 8 9.80 -5.41 -13.25
N LEU A 9 10.92 -5.64 -12.57
CA LEU A 9 10.93 -5.55 -11.10
C LEU A 9 11.64 -4.35 -10.46
N SER A 10 12.21 -3.43 -11.20
CA SER A 10 13.02 -2.35 -10.59
C SER A 10 12.53 -0.91 -10.78
N GLY A 11 11.44 -0.67 -11.48
CA GLY A 11 11.01 0.70 -11.87
C GLY A 11 9.97 1.39 -10.98
N GLY A 12 9.20 0.68 -10.19
CA GLY A 12 7.92 1.19 -9.66
C GLY A 12 7.96 2.07 -8.43
N LEU A 13 9.02 2.05 -7.64
CA LEU A 13 9.01 2.78 -6.35
C LEU A 13 9.52 4.22 -6.43
N MET A 14 10.23 4.60 -7.48
CA MET A 14 10.63 6.01 -7.67
C MET A 14 9.49 6.90 -8.15
N ALA A 15 8.47 6.34 -8.78
CA ALA A 15 7.33 7.11 -9.30
C ALA A 15 6.35 7.59 -8.20
N CYS A 16 6.22 6.87 -7.09
CA CYS A 16 5.32 7.27 -6.01
C CYS A 16 5.76 8.51 -5.22
N CYS A 17 7.07 8.81 -5.19
CA CYS A 17 7.53 10.04 -4.53
C CYS A 17 7.38 11.30 -5.40
N LEU A 18 7.14 11.15 -6.69
CA LEU A 18 7.08 12.26 -7.66
C LEU A 18 5.67 12.79 -7.90
N SER A 19 4.63 12.04 -7.62
CA SER A 19 3.24 12.47 -7.86
C SER A 19 2.66 13.44 -6.83
N ALA A 20 3.39 13.73 -5.74
CA ALA A 20 2.98 14.72 -4.73
C ALA A 20 3.52 16.13 -5.01
N LEU A 21 4.24 16.37 -6.13
CA LEU A 21 4.99 17.61 -6.39
C LEU A 21 4.38 18.51 -7.48
N THR A 22 3.13 18.37 -7.82
CA THR A 22 2.50 19.24 -8.82
C THR A 22 1.79 20.45 -8.22
N SER A 23 2.53 21.39 -7.62
CA SER A 23 2.09 22.80 -7.58
C SER A 23 3.16 23.76 -7.00
N ALA A 24 4.35 23.79 -7.59
CA ALA A 24 5.21 24.96 -7.55
C ALA A 24 6.13 24.86 -8.76
N SER A 25 6.37 25.94 -9.45
CA SER A 25 7.34 26.05 -10.54
C SER A 25 8.76 25.78 -10.02
N VAL A 26 9.09 24.50 -9.81
CA VAL A 26 10.40 24.06 -9.37
C VAL A 26 11.19 23.67 -10.61
N ALA A 27 11.41 24.65 -11.49
CA ALA A 27 12.12 24.42 -12.75
C ALA A 27 13.60 24.04 -12.58
N ASP A 28 14.15 24.02 -11.36
CA ASP A 28 15.59 24.05 -11.16
C ASP A 28 16.11 23.11 -10.06
N LEU A 29 15.29 22.23 -9.49
CA LEU A 29 15.74 21.26 -8.50
C LEU A 29 16.04 19.90 -9.16
N PHE A 30 17.07 19.22 -8.65
CA PHE A 30 17.42 17.89 -9.08
C PHE A 30 16.23 16.95 -8.94
N VAL A 31 15.82 16.36 -10.05
CA VAL A 31 14.87 15.26 -10.07
C VAL A 31 15.61 14.05 -10.65
N PRO A 32 15.79 12.94 -9.89
CA PRO A 32 16.30 11.71 -10.48
C PRO A 32 15.39 11.34 -11.65
N PRO A 33 15.96 10.88 -12.79
CA PRO A 33 15.14 10.53 -13.93
C PRO A 33 14.14 9.45 -13.51
N SER A 34 12.87 9.81 -13.44
CA SER A 34 11.78 8.88 -13.14
C SER A 34 11.69 7.83 -14.25
N GLY A 35 11.65 6.56 -13.88
CA GLY A 35 11.45 5.46 -14.83
C GLY A 35 12.72 4.86 -15.43
N LYS A 36 13.92 5.28 -15.05
CA LYS A 36 15.15 4.59 -15.48
C LYS A 36 15.51 3.45 -14.54
N ILE A 37 15.78 2.30 -15.14
CA ILE A 37 16.16 1.06 -14.45
C ILE A 37 17.55 1.26 -13.81
N SER A 38 17.72 0.75 -12.58
CA SER A 38 19.05 0.70 -11.93
C SER A 38 20.11 0.10 -12.88
N PRO A 39 21.31 0.67 -12.95
CA PRO A 39 22.36 0.17 -13.82
C PRO A 39 22.87 -1.23 -13.43
N PHE A 40 22.60 -1.70 -12.23
CA PHE A 40 22.90 -3.05 -11.74
C PHE A 40 21.63 -3.78 -11.31
N ARG A 41 21.70 -5.10 -11.33
CA ARG A 41 20.59 -5.96 -10.93
C ARG A 41 20.76 -6.43 -9.49
N ARG A 42 19.84 -6.03 -8.60
CA ARG A 42 19.82 -6.40 -7.19
C ARG A 42 19.81 -7.93 -6.98
N ASP A 43 19.03 -8.66 -7.77
CA ASP A 43 18.91 -10.12 -7.71
C ASP A 43 20.15 -10.90 -8.15
N ARG A 44 21.17 -10.21 -8.68
CA ARG A 44 22.47 -10.78 -9.07
C ARG A 44 23.62 -10.38 -8.17
N LEU A 45 23.34 -9.57 -7.15
CA LEU A 45 24.36 -9.21 -6.16
C LEU A 45 24.66 -10.42 -5.28
N PRO A 46 25.94 -10.79 -5.07
CA PRO A 46 26.32 -11.94 -4.25
C PRO A 46 26.27 -11.60 -2.75
N ILE A 47 25.21 -10.93 -2.31
CA ILE A 47 25.02 -10.46 -0.93
C ILE A 47 23.63 -10.82 -0.42
N HIS A 48 23.54 -11.20 0.85
CA HIS A 48 22.28 -11.51 1.52
C HIS A 48 21.41 -10.26 1.72
N ASP A 49 20.10 -10.42 1.70
CA ASP A 49 19.14 -9.31 1.86
C ASP A 49 19.42 -8.44 3.09
N ARG A 50 19.81 -9.05 4.23
CA ARG A 50 20.16 -8.29 5.43
C ARG A 50 21.32 -7.31 5.19
N LEU A 51 22.34 -7.71 4.42
CA LEU A 51 23.47 -6.84 4.12
C LEU A 51 23.06 -5.76 3.09
N ILE A 52 22.16 -6.08 2.16
CA ILE A 52 21.58 -5.11 1.21
C ILE A 52 20.86 -3.99 1.99
N HIS A 53 20.03 -4.33 2.96
CA HIS A 53 19.35 -3.34 3.82
C HIS A 53 20.35 -2.53 4.65
N THR A 54 21.38 -3.17 5.20
CA THR A 54 22.43 -2.47 5.95
C THR A 54 23.15 -1.46 5.06
N LEU A 55 23.60 -1.85 3.88
CA LEU A 55 24.27 -0.96 2.92
C LEU A 55 23.38 0.20 2.48
N SER A 56 22.10 -0.04 2.27
CA SER A 56 21.14 1.02 1.95
C SER A 56 21.05 2.05 3.09
N ASN A 57 20.99 1.60 4.35
CA ASN A 57 20.97 2.48 5.51
C ASN A 57 22.29 3.23 5.70
N ASP A 58 23.42 2.57 5.51
CA ASP A 58 24.75 3.18 5.61
C ASP A 58 24.92 4.27 4.56
N LEU A 59 24.59 3.98 3.28
CA LEU A 59 24.59 4.97 2.19
C LEU A 59 23.66 6.17 2.50
N THR A 60 22.51 5.92 3.09
CA THR A 60 21.61 6.99 3.52
C THR A 60 22.26 7.83 4.63
N THR A 61 22.87 7.20 5.63
CA THR A 61 23.45 7.89 6.78
C THR A 61 24.63 8.78 6.39
N ILE A 62 25.51 8.33 5.49
CA ILE A 62 26.69 9.10 5.07
C ILE A 62 26.35 10.40 4.36
N THR A 63 25.15 10.53 3.78
CA THR A 63 24.71 11.79 3.16
C THR A 63 24.65 12.96 4.13
N SER A 64 24.58 12.69 5.43
CA SER A 64 24.59 13.72 6.49
C SER A 64 25.98 14.36 6.71
N GLY A 65 27.03 13.76 6.18
CA GLY A 65 28.42 14.27 6.27
C GLY A 65 28.82 15.13 5.07
N SER A 66 27.99 15.22 4.03
CA SER A 66 28.29 16.04 2.86
C SER A 66 28.21 17.55 3.17
N PRO A 67 29.10 18.39 2.63
CA PRO A 67 29.03 19.84 2.77
C PRO A 67 27.74 20.46 2.23
N TYR A 68 27.14 19.90 1.19
CA TYR A 68 25.83 20.30 0.66
C TYR A 68 25.74 21.73 0.08
N GLU A 69 26.86 22.39 -0.15
CA GLU A 69 26.89 23.81 -0.54
C GLU A 69 26.85 23.99 -2.05
N THR A 70 27.55 23.14 -2.78
CA THR A 70 27.67 23.20 -4.23
C THR A 70 26.65 22.32 -4.94
N ALA A 71 26.49 22.52 -6.26
CA ALA A 71 25.71 21.61 -7.10
C ALA A 71 26.31 20.20 -7.13
N GLU A 72 27.65 20.12 -7.07
CA GLU A 72 28.37 18.84 -7.05
C GLU A 72 28.17 18.09 -5.74
N ASP A 73 28.18 18.78 -4.59
CA ASP A 73 27.86 18.17 -3.30
C ASP A 73 26.46 17.56 -3.31
N ARG A 74 25.46 18.32 -3.77
CA ARG A 74 24.09 17.84 -3.88
C ARG A 74 23.96 16.67 -4.84
N ARG A 75 24.73 16.66 -5.94
CA ARG A 75 24.78 15.54 -6.87
C ARG A 75 25.37 14.30 -6.23
N ALA A 76 26.42 14.44 -5.41
CA ALA A 76 27.01 13.33 -4.66
C ALA A 76 26.01 12.73 -3.65
N VAL A 77 25.27 13.57 -2.95
CA VAL A 77 24.18 13.13 -2.06
C VAL A 77 23.08 12.42 -2.85
N ALA A 78 22.67 12.95 -3.99
CA ALA A 78 21.69 12.32 -4.87
C ALA A 78 22.13 10.92 -5.34
N LYS A 79 23.42 10.76 -5.71
CA LYS A 79 24.00 9.47 -6.06
C LYS A 79 23.92 8.46 -4.91
N ALA A 80 24.29 8.87 -3.69
CA ALA A 80 24.21 8.01 -2.53
C ALA A 80 22.76 7.56 -2.23
N LEU A 81 21.80 8.48 -2.32
CA LEU A 81 20.39 8.17 -2.10
C LEU A 81 19.80 7.30 -3.22
N ALA A 82 20.22 7.52 -4.48
CA ALA A 82 19.81 6.67 -5.59
C ALA A 82 20.33 5.23 -5.42
N LEU A 83 21.59 5.05 -5.00
CA LEU A 83 22.14 3.73 -4.68
C LEU A 83 21.40 3.08 -3.51
N ALA A 84 21.13 3.85 -2.44
CA ALA A 84 20.40 3.35 -1.29
C ALA A 84 19.00 2.82 -1.69
N LEU A 85 18.26 3.57 -2.50
CA LEU A 85 16.93 3.17 -2.99
C LEU A 85 16.99 2.04 -4.03
N ALA A 86 18.05 1.95 -4.83
CA ALA A 86 18.23 0.82 -5.74
C ALA A 86 18.52 -0.49 -4.98
N LEU A 87 19.23 -0.41 -3.85
CA LEU A 87 19.48 -1.54 -2.96
C LEU A 87 18.23 -1.90 -2.14
N ASP A 88 17.59 -0.91 -1.52
CA ASP A 88 16.37 -1.08 -0.76
C ASP A 88 15.31 -0.03 -1.12
N PRO A 89 14.43 -0.35 -2.08
CA PRO A 89 13.37 0.55 -2.50
C PRO A 89 12.38 0.95 -1.40
N LYS A 90 12.35 0.20 -0.29
CA LYS A 90 11.48 0.46 0.86
C LYS A 90 12.17 1.26 1.97
N ASN A 91 13.41 1.72 1.79
CA ASN A 91 14.12 2.50 2.79
C ASN A 91 13.45 3.88 3.00
N PRO A 92 12.70 4.09 4.11
CA PRO A 92 11.94 5.31 4.33
C PRO A 92 12.84 6.51 4.57
N SER A 93 14.01 6.30 5.18
CA SER A 93 14.98 7.37 5.44
C SER A 93 15.63 7.88 4.16
N ALA A 94 15.92 6.99 3.20
CA ALA A 94 16.46 7.39 1.90
C ALA A 94 15.43 8.17 1.08
N ALA A 95 14.18 7.73 1.09
CA ALA A 95 13.07 8.39 0.40
C ALA A 95 12.79 9.79 0.98
N ASP A 96 12.74 9.94 2.31
CA ASP A 96 12.56 11.22 3.00
C ASP A 96 13.70 12.20 2.66
N ARG A 97 14.95 11.72 2.74
CA ARG A 97 16.13 12.56 2.42
C ARG A 97 16.18 12.96 0.96
N LEU A 98 15.79 12.09 0.05
CA LEU A 98 15.70 12.43 -1.37
C LEU A 98 14.63 13.51 -1.61
N SER A 99 13.48 13.40 -0.95
CA SER A 99 12.42 14.42 -0.99
C SER A 99 12.94 15.77 -0.49
N LYS A 100 13.64 15.80 0.64
CA LYS A 100 14.26 17.03 1.18
C LYS A 100 15.33 17.60 0.27
N LEU A 101 16.17 16.73 -0.32
CA LEU A 101 17.16 17.16 -1.31
C LEU A 101 16.51 17.87 -2.50
N VAL A 102 15.41 17.32 -3.02
CA VAL A 102 14.63 17.93 -4.11
C VAL A 102 14.05 19.29 -3.70
N GLN A 103 13.67 19.45 -2.44
CA GLN A 103 13.19 20.72 -1.88
C GLN A 103 14.32 21.72 -1.56
N GLY A 104 15.58 21.31 -1.75
CA GLY A 104 16.75 22.14 -1.43
C GLY A 104 17.10 22.19 0.07
N GLU A 105 16.50 21.32 0.88
CA GLU A 105 16.76 21.23 2.31
C GLU A 105 18.04 20.47 2.60
N LYS A 106 18.83 20.97 3.57
CA LYS A 106 20.04 20.28 4.04
C LYS A 106 19.65 19.08 4.91
N PRO A 107 20.25 17.90 4.70
CA PRO A 107 20.03 16.77 5.58
C PRO A 107 20.40 17.06 7.04
N ALA A 108 19.66 16.48 7.97
CA ALA A 108 20.00 16.57 9.39
C ALA A 108 21.41 15.97 9.63
N THR A 109 22.21 16.65 10.43
CA THR A 109 23.58 16.23 10.78
C THR A 109 23.50 14.97 11.63
N ALA A 110 24.17 13.90 11.21
CA ALA A 110 24.32 12.72 12.05
C ALA A 110 25.50 12.84 13.01
N ASP A 111 25.47 12.02 14.06
CA ASP A 111 26.59 11.90 15.00
C ASP A 111 27.87 11.49 14.26
N LYS A 112 29.00 12.12 14.60
CA LYS A 112 30.30 11.92 13.95
C LYS A 112 30.78 10.46 14.06
N ASP A 113 30.61 9.85 15.23
CA ASP A 113 31.04 8.48 15.45
C ASP A 113 30.22 7.49 14.63
N LYS A 114 28.93 7.80 14.45
CA LYS A 114 28.04 7.04 13.57
C LYS A 114 28.47 7.18 12.10
N LEU A 115 28.77 8.38 11.65
CA LEU A 115 29.23 8.62 10.25
C LEU A 115 30.51 7.85 9.95
N GLU A 116 31.50 7.89 10.83
CA GLU A 116 32.77 7.16 10.66
C GLU A 116 32.57 5.65 10.63
N ARG A 117 31.70 5.11 11.47
CA ARG A 117 31.37 3.69 11.48
C ARG A 117 30.70 3.25 10.18
N GLU A 118 29.67 3.97 9.72
CA GLU A 118 28.92 3.63 8.51
C GLU A 118 29.81 3.81 7.26
N LYS A 119 30.62 4.85 7.20
CA LYS A 119 31.64 5.03 6.17
C LYS A 119 32.59 3.83 6.08
N LYS A 120 33.10 3.37 7.22
CA LYS A 120 33.98 2.19 7.28
C LYS A 120 33.26 0.93 6.79
N ASN A 121 32.00 0.74 7.15
CA ASN A 121 31.20 -0.39 6.68
C ASN A 121 31.06 -0.41 5.16
N ILE A 122 30.83 0.77 4.56
CA ILE A 122 30.70 0.87 3.11
C ILE A 122 32.04 0.56 2.44
N TRP A 123 33.18 1.09 2.95
CA TRP A 123 34.51 0.78 2.42
C TRP A 123 34.84 -0.72 2.50
N ASN A 124 34.49 -1.38 3.60
CA ASN A 124 34.66 -2.83 3.74
C ASN A 124 33.83 -3.61 2.72
N SER A 125 32.59 -3.18 2.51
CA SER A 125 31.70 -3.79 1.51
C SER A 125 32.19 -3.58 0.10
N LEU A 126 32.79 -2.42 -0.20
CA LEU A 126 33.42 -2.09 -1.46
C LEU A 126 34.58 -3.04 -1.80
N ALA A 127 35.46 -3.29 -0.84
CA ALA A 127 36.59 -4.19 -1.03
C ALA A 127 36.11 -5.60 -1.43
N TRP A 128 35.03 -6.07 -0.82
CA TRP A 128 34.46 -7.37 -1.12
C TRP A 128 33.67 -7.41 -2.44
N LEU A 129 32.88 -6.36 -2.73
CA LEU A 129 32.14 -6.24 -4.01
C LEU A 129 33.05 -6.01 -5.23
N SER A 130 34.29 -5.57 -5.01
CA SER A 130 35.29 -5.39 -6.06
C SER A 130 36.05 -6.68 -6.40
N ALA A 131 35.82 -7.76 -5.65
CA ALA A 131 36.44 -9.04 -5.92
C ALA A 131 35.91 -9.66 -7.24
N PRO A 132 36.71 -10.44 -7.98
CA PRO A 132 36.27 -11.07 -9.23
C PRO A 132 35.01 -11.93 -9.08
N GLU A 133 34.85 -12.56 -7.93
CA GLU A 133 33.74 -13.43 -7.55
C GLU A 133 32.41 -12.69 -7.41
N ALA A 134 32.46 -11.37 -7.19
CA ALA A 134 31.26 -10.54 -7.05
C ALA A 134 30.49 -10.35 -8.38
N GLY A 135 31.10 -10.75 -9.49
CA GLY A 135 30.47 -10.69 -10.81
C GLY A 135 30.27 -9.25 -11.33
N ARG A 136 29.65 -9.13 -12.50
CA ARG A 136 29.51 -7.84 -13.20
C ARG A 136 28.71 -6.82 -12.38
N ASP A 137 27.56 -7.23 -11.81
CA ASP A 137 26.66 -6.32 -11.10
C ASP A 137 27.27 -5.89 -9.74
N GLY A 138 27.99 -6.79 -9.04
CA GLY A 138 28.73 -6.46 -7.81
C GLY A 138 29.86 -5.46 -8.07
N ASN A 139 30.68 -5.70 -9.10
CA ASN A 139 31.77 -4.80 -9.48
C ASN A 139 31.27 -3.42 -9.95
N LEU A 140 30.14 -3.37 -10.66
CA LEU A 140 29.51 -2.11 -11.05
C LEU A 140 29.01 -1.34 -9.82
N LEU A 141 28.31 -2.01 -8.90
CA LEU A 141 27.87 -1.40 -7.64
C LEU A 141 29.06 -0.87 -6.83
N ALA A 142 30.16 -1.63 -6.72
CA ALA A 142 31.39 -1.20 -6.07
C ALA A 142 31.97 0.08 -6.69
N SER A 143 32.06 0.15 -8.03
CA SER A 143 32.53 1.35 -8.73
C SER A 143 31.66 2.56 -8.40
N LEU A 144 30.34 2.43 -8.51
CA LEU A 144 29.39 3.52 -8.25
C LEU A 144 29.41 3.98 -6.78
N MET A 145 29.54 3.05 -5.83
CA MET A 145 29.68 3.37 -4.40
C MET A 145 31.00 4.08 -4.12
N GLY A 146 32.12 3.61 -4.70
CA GLY A 146 33.43 4.20 -4.51
C GLY A 146 33.51 5.63 -5.04
N GLU A 147 32.98 5.90 -6.23
CA GLU A 147 32.88 7.24 -6.81
C GLU A 147 32.01 8.17 -5.92
N THR A 148 30.91 7.65 -5.39
CA THR A 148 30.03 8.41 -4.51
C THR A 148 30.70 8.78 -3.19
N LEU A 149 31.40 7.81 -2.57
CA LEU A 149 32.16 8.06 -1.34
C LEU A 149 33.30 9.05 -1.56
N ALA A 150 34.02 8.93 -2.67
CA ALA A 150 35.09 9.86 -3.00
C ALA A 150 34.57 11.29 -3.21
N ALA A 151 33.38 11.44 -3.77
CA ALA A 151 32.75 12.76 -3.92
C ALA A 151 32.25 13.35 -2.58
N ILE A 152 31.75 12.52 -1.65
CA ILE A 152 31.28 12.99 -0.33
C ILE A 152 32.44 13.21 0.65
N TYR A 153 33.49 12.39 0.58
CA TYR A 153 34.64 12.38 1.50
C TYR A 153 35.98 12.43 0.71
N PRO A 154 36.28 13.52 0.01
CA PRO A 154 37.47 13.60 -0.86
C PRO A 154 38.81 13.48 -0.10
N ASP A 155 38.81 13.83 1.19
CA ASP A 155 40.01 13.75 2.06
C ASP A 155 40.27 12.34 2.61
N ASP A 156 39.37 11.40 2.40
CA ASP A 156 39.55 10.02 2.86
C ASP A 156 40.68 9.32 2.07
N SER A 157 41.55 8.62 2.79
CA SER A 157 42.69 7.94 2.17
C SER A 157 42.28 6.91 1.11
N GLN A 158 41.15 6.24 1.30
CA GLN A 158 40.60 5.24 0.38
C GLN A 158 39.92 5.89 -0.84
N ALA A 159 39.44 7.12 -0.72
CA ALA A 159 38.85 7.89 -1.80
C ALA A 159 39.85 8.19 -2.93
N LYS A 160 41.15 8.30 -2.62
CA LYS A 160 42.22 8.57 -3.58
C LYS A 160 42.22 7.59 -4.76
N THR A 161 41.75 6.36 -4.56
CA THR A 161 41.68 5.34 -5.61
C THR A 161 40.64 5.68 -6.69
N TYR A 162 39.67 6.50 -6.36
CA TYR A 162 38.55 6.90 -7.24
C TYR A 162 38.66 8.36 -7.70
N LEU A 163 39.38 9.21 -6.98
CA LEU A 163 39.60 10.61 -7.36
C LEU A 163 40.38 10.71 -8.67
N GLY A 164 39.95 11.61 -9.55
CA GLY A 164 40.59 11.86 -10.83
C GLY A 164 40.31 10.82 -11.93
N LYS A 165 39.51 9.79 -11.64
CA LYS A 165 39.00 8.88 -12.68
C LYS A 165 37.82 9.50 -13.41
N PRO A 166 37.63 9.19 -14.71
CA PRO A 166 36.40 9.59 -15.40
C PRO A 166 35.19 8.96 -14.72
N GLU A 167 34.14 9.76 -14.57
CA GLU A 167 32.88 9.30 -14.01
C GLU A 167 32.31 8.09 -14.79
N ASN A 168 31.78 7.10 -14.06
CA ASN A 168 31.17 5.93 -14.68
C ASN A 168 30.00 6.35 -15.57
N THR A 169 29.98 5.90 -16.80
CA THR A 169 28.97 6.25 -17.80
C THR A 169 27.54 5.87 -17.37
N ALA A 170 27.38 4.88 -16.46
CA ALA A 170 26.11 4.50 -15.91
C ALA A 170 25.40 5.66 -15.18
N TRP A 171 26.13 6.63 -14.63
CA TRP A 171 25.55 7.80 -14.01
C TRP A 171 24.82 8.73 -14.98
N LYS A 172 25.33 8.90 -16.20
CA LYS A 172 24.75 9.81 -17.21
C LYS A 172 23.31 9.46 -17.54
N ASP A 173 23.01 8.18 -17.51
CA ASP A 173 21.67 7.69 -17.82
C ASP A 173 20.76 7.63 -16.59
N TRP A 174 21.31 7.65 -15.38
CA TRP A 174 20.58 7.41 -14.15
C TRP A 174 20.39 8.66 -13.29
N ILE A 175 21.36 9.56 -13.23
CA ILE A 175 21.34 10.77 -12.42
C ILE A 175 21.45 12.01 -13.32
N ALA A 176 20.70 13.08 -12.99
CA ALA A 176 20.77 14.33 -13.74
C ALA A 176 22.15 15.00 -13.67
N GLU A 177 22.51 15.77 -14.70
CA GLU A 177 23.77 16.52 -14.76
C GLU A 177 23.82 17.67 -13.71
N PRO A 178 25.02 18.06 -13.21
CA PRO A 178 25.17 19.10 -12.20
C PRO A 178 24.54 20.46 -12.56
N ALA A 179 24.46 20.79 -13.84
CA ALA A 179 23.83 22.02 -14.33
C ALA A 179 22.34 22.14 -13.95
N SER A 180 21.69 21.00 -13.66
CA SER A 180 20.30 20.93 -13.21
C SER A 180 20.12 21.35 -11.74
N PHE A 181 21.22 21.53 -11.00
CA PHE A 181 21.20 21.91 -9.59
C PHE A 181 21.38 23.42 -9.44
N LYS A 182 20.35 24.20 -9.63
CA LYS A 182 20.43 25.63 -9.30
C LYS A 182 20.30 25.85 -7.78
N LYS A 183 20.93 26.89 -7.25
CA LYS A 183 20.77 27.28 -5.86
C LYS A 183 19.28 27.56 -5.59
N ALA A 184 18.68 26.83 -4.67
CA ALA A 184 17.40 27.24 -4.10
C ALA A 184 17.57 28.65 -3.48
N PRO A 185 16.61 29.55 -3.64
CA PRO A 185 16.65 30.82 -2.93
C PRO A 185 16.71 30.52 -1.43
N VAL A 186 17.75 31.03 -0.77
CA VAL A 186 17.86 30.99 0.69
C VAL A 186 16.74 31.89 1.22
N ILE A 187 15.69 31.28 1.72
CA ILE A 187 14.68 32.01 2.52
C ILE A 187 15.33 32.18 3.89
N GLU A 188 16.00 33.30 4.07
CA GLU A 188 16.39 33.77 5.40
C GLU A 188 15.11 33.96 6.21
N ARG A 189 14.79 33.02 7.06
CA ARG A 189 13.78 33.18 8.10
C ARG A 189 14.42 34.01 9.22
N THR A 190 14.29 35.31 9.14
CA THR A 190 14.47 36.17 10.28
C THR A 190 13.38 35.81 11.30
N PRO A 191 13.69 35.53 12.57
CA PRO A 191 12.67 35.31 13.57
C PRO A 191 12.10 36.69 13.98
N GLU A 192 11.11 37.16 13.25
CA GLU A 192 10.27 38.26 13.73
C GLU A 192 9.28 37.69 14.75
N ILE A 193 9.56 38.03 16.00
CA ILE A 193 8.57 37.96 17.08
C ILE A 193 7.55 39.04 16.81
N THR A 194 6.52 38.76 16.06
CA THR A 194 5.41 39.66 15.87
C THR A 194 4.38 39.43 16.97
N LYS A 195 4.20 40.45 17.79
CA LYS A 195 3.08 40.57 18.73
C LYS A 195 1.78 40.30 17.99
N VAL A 196 0.97 39.42 18.53
CA VAL A 196 -0.40 39.17 18.07
C VAL A 196 -1.22 40.42 18.46
N GLU A 197 -1.38 41.36 17.55
CA GLU A 197 -2.50 42.28 17.58
C GLU A 197 -3.71 41.58 16.95
N ASN A 198 -4.81 41.61 17.68
CA ASN A 198 -6.11 41.13 17.22
C ASN A 198 -6.58 41.99 16.04
N GLU A 199 -6.34 41.54 14.83
CA GLU A 199 -7.08 42.06 13.68
C GLU A 199 -8.38 41.24 13.53
N GLU A 200 -9.49 41.96 13.66
CA GLU A 200 -10.81 41.47 13.26
C GLU A 200 -10.75 41.02 11.80
N LYS A 201 -10.92 39.70 11.59
CA LYS A 201 -11.06 39.15 10.26
C LYS A 201 -12.35 39.66 9.65
N GLU A 202 -12.22 40.44 8.58
CA GLU A 202 -13.31 40.70 7.65
C GLU A 202 -13.99 39.37 7.23
N PRO A 203 -15.31 39.35 7.06
CA PRO A 203 -16.03 38.14 6.69
C PRO A 203 -15.55 37.66 5.34
N ALA A 204 -15.07 36.41 5.32
CA ALA A 204 -14.64 35.73 4.10
C ALA A 204 -15.68 35.90 2.99
N GLU A 205 -15.24 36.43 1.87
CA GLU A 205 -16.03 36.52 0.64
C GLU A 205 -16.74 35.17 0.39
N ASN A 206 -18.07 35.24 0.24
CA ASN A 206 -18.91 34.15 -0.19
C ASN A 206 -18.42 33.63 -1.54
N LYS A 207 -17.55 32.63 -1.51
CA LYS A 207 -17.33 31.83 -2.72
C LYS A 207 -18.65 31.20 -3.13
N PRO A 208 -19.09 31.35 -4.38
CA PRO A 208 -20.34 30.79 -4.80
C PRO A 208 -20.34 29.28 -4.51
N LYS A 209 -21.41 28.82 -3.82
CA LYS A 209 -21.69 27.42 -3.56
C LYS A 209 -21.52 26.66 -4.87
N PRO A 210 -20.71 25.59 -4.93
CA PRO A 210 -20.67 24.77 -6.15
C PRO A 210 -22.10 24.31 -6.45
N GLU A 211 -22.69 24.82 -7.51
CA GLU A 211 -23.97 24.34 -7.98
C GLU A 211 -23.77 22.85 -8.34
N GLU A 212 -24.56 21.97 -7.75
CA GLU A 212 -24.62 20.57 -8.17
C GLU A 212 -25.03 20.56 -9.65
N ARG A 213 -24.05 20.35 -10.53
CA ARG A 213 -24.32 20.19 -11.96
C ARG A 213 -25.22 18.96 -12.12
N LYS A 214 -26.45 19.19 -12.56
CA LYS A 214 -27.33 18.10 -12.93
C LYS A 214 -26.71 17.36 -14.12
N TYR A 215 -26.68 16.04 -14.04
CA TYR A 215 -26.24 15.21 -15.14
C TYR A 215 -27.03 15.53 -16.42
N ASP A 216 -26.31 15.75 -17.50
CA ASP A 216 -26.88 15.94 -18.84
C ASP A 216 -26.35 14.83 -19.77
N PRO A 217 -27.20 13.92 -20.25
CA PRO A 217 -26.78 12.83 -21.13
C PRO A 217 -26.17 13.31 -22.47
N LYS A 218 -26.44 14.55 -22.88
CA LYS A 218 -25.89 15.16 -24.11
C LYS A 218 -24.55 15.83 -23.89
N ALA A 219 -24.23 16.18 -22.65
CA ALA A 219 -22.94 16.83 -22.32
C ALA A 219 -21.74 15.88 -22.56
N GLY A 220 -21.96 14.56 -22.56
CA GLY A 220 -20.91 13.57 -22.74
C GLY A 220 -19.98 13.51 -21.53
N VAL A 221 -18.67 13.41 -21.79
CA VAL A 221 -17.63 13.40 -20.76
C VAL A 221 -17.30 14.82 -20.33
N ILE A 222 -17.31 15.06 -19.01
CA ILE A 222 -16.98 16.36 -18.39
C ILE A 222 -15.58 16.34 -17.79
N LEU A 223 -15.17 15.19 -17.21
CA LEU A 223 -13.85 15.02 -16.59
C LEU A 223 -13.08 13.94 -17.36
N ASP A 224 -11.96 14.34 -17.98
CA ASP A 224 -11.17 13.46 -18.86
C ASP A 224 -10.33 12.43 -18.09
N SER A 225 -10.01 12.70 -16.85
CA SER A 225 -9.20 11.81 -16.01
C SER A 225 -9.48 11.99 -14.53
N ALA A 226 -9.46 10.90 -13.78
CA ALA A 226 -9.53 10.86 -12.32
C ALA A 226 -8.81 9.62 -11.81
N SER A 227 -8.46 9.63 -10.53
CA SER A 227 -7.85 8.48 -9.86
C SER A 227 -8.35 8.37 -8.43
N ILE A 228 -8.49 7.13 -7.96
CA ILE A 228 -8.90 6.79 -6.59
C ILE A 228 -8.15 5.54 -6.15
N LYS A 229 -8.06 5.28 -4.86
CA LYS A 229 -7.44 4.05 -4.35
C LYS A 229 -8.49 3.03 -3.95
N THR A 230 -8.16 1.75 -4.12
CA THR A 230 -8.93 0.62 -3.58
C THR A 230 -7.99 -0.44 -3.04
N ILE A 231 -8.54 -1.49 -2.46
CA ILE A 231 -7.76 -2.64 -2.01
C ILE A 231 -8.26 -3.90 -2.70
N LEU A 232 -7.32 -4.67 -3.26
CA LEU A 232 -7.60 -5.90 -4.00
C LEU A 232 -6.77 -7.04 -3.43
N ASN A 233 -7.32 -8.25 -3.45
CA ASN A 233 -6.59 -9.47 -3.14
C ASN A 233 -5.98 -10.04 -4.42
N LEU A 234 -4.67 -9.91 -4.53
CA LEU A 234 -3.89 -10.27 -5.71
C LEU A 234 -3.05 -11.51 -5.43
N TYR A 235 -2.92 -12.40 -6.42
CA TYR A 235 -2.05 -13.57 -6.29
C TYR A 235 -0.61 -13.21 -6.61
N ASP A 236 0.27 -13.35 -5.63
CA ASP A 236 1.72 -13.16 -5.78
C ASP A 236 2.33 -14.51 -6.19
N ARG A 237 2.74 -14.63 -7.46
CA ARG A 237 3.32 -15.87 -8.02
C ARG A 237 4.62 -16.26 -7.34
N ASP A 238 5.43 -15.28 -6.95
CA ASP A 238 6.74 -15.55 -6.35
C ASP A 238 6.60 -16.12 -4.95
N LYS A 239 5.56 -15.68 -4.24
CA LYS A 239 5.27 -16.15 -2.87
C LYS A 239 4.27 -17.30 -2.83
N GLY A 240 3.54 -17.56 -3.93
CA GLY A 240 2.45 -18.53 -3.97
C GLY A 240 1.30 -18.17 -3.01
N LEU A 241 1.06 -16.89 -2.76
CA LEU A 241 0.11 -16.43 -1.75
C LEU A 241 -0.81 -15.32 -2.30
N TRP A 242 -2.03 -15.30 -1.81
CA TRP A 242 -2.96 -14.21 -2.00
C TRP A 242 -2.68 -13.08 -1.00
N LEU A 243 -2.36 -11.90 -1.52
CA LEU A 243 -1.99 -10.74 -0.71
C LEU A 243 -2.95 -9.58 -0.98
N PRO A 244 -3.52 -8.94 0.06
CA PRO A 244 -4.22 -7.69 -0.10
C PRO A 244 -3.21 -6.58 -0.42
N LYS A 245 -3.56 -5.71 -1.37
CA LYS A 245 -2.73 -4.59 -1.82
C LYS A 245 -3.60 -3.36 -2.04
N VAL A 246 -3.15 -2.21 -1.56
CA VAL A 246 -3.75 -0.92 -1.92
C VAL A 246 -3.29 -0.56 -3.32
N VAL A 247 -4.23 -0.46 -4.25
CA VAL A 247 -3.97 -0.23 -5.67
C VAL A 247 -4.64 1.08 -6.09
N PRO A 248 -3.94 2.00 -6.76
CA PRO A 248 -4.56 3.11 -7.43
C PRO A 248 -5.32 2.61 -8.66
N VAL A 249 -6.50 3.18 -8.87
CA VAL A 249 -7.33 2.94 -10.04
C VAL A 249 -7.53 4.28 -10.73
N SER A 250 -7.14 4.37 -11.98
CA SER A 250 -7.29 5.58 -12.78
C SER A 250 -8.35 5.43 -13.86
N MET A 251 -8.89 6.54 -14.30
CA MET A 251 -9.85 6.63 -15.38
C MET A 251 -9.35 7.61 -16.43
N LYS A 252 -9.52 7.23 -17.69
CA LYS A 252 -9.45 8.13 -18.85
C LYS A 252 -10.78 8.08 -19.58
N ALA A 253 -11.31 9.22 -19.93
CA ALA A 253 -12.59 9.32 -20.58
C ALA A 253 -12.51 10.18 -21.85
N ASN A 254 -13.33 9.84 -22.84
CA ASN A 254 -13.43 10.54 -24.11
C ASN A 254 -14.91 10.63 -24.53
N GLY A 255 -15.35 11.81 -24.89
CA GLY A 255 -16.71 12.04 -25.42
C GLY A 255 -16.95 11.49 -26.82
N LYS A 256 -15.91 11.09 -27.53
CA LYS A 256 -15.97 10.48 -28.87
C LYS A 256 -15.12 9.22 -28.92
N PRO A 257 -15.59 8.10 -28.33
CA PRO A 257 -14.83 6.87 -28.37
C PRO A 257 -14.67 6.38 -29.81
N LYS A 258 -13.52 5.75 -30.09
CA LYS A 258 -13.21 5.12 -31.36
C LYS A 258 -13.12 3.63 -31.19
N ASN A 259 -13.53 2.86 -32.20
CA ASN A 259 -13.29 1.43 -32.28
C ASN A 259 -11.82 1.13 -32.62
N GLU A 260 -11.42 -0.13 -32.64
CA GLU A 260 -10.06 -0.56 -32.98
C GLU A 260 -9.63 -0.12 -34.39
N ASP A 261 -10.60 0.06 -35.31
CA ASP A 261 -10.39 0.51 -36.68
C ASP A 261 -10.31 2.05 -36.80
N GLY A 262 -10.45 2.78 -35.69
CA GLY A 262 -10.34 4.22 -35.61
C GLY A 262 -11.63 4.97 -35.99
N GLU A 263 -12.75 4.27 -36.21
CA GLU A 263 -14.07 4.86 -36.49
C GLU A 263 -14.76 5.30 -35.19
N ASP A 264 -15.57 6.37 -35.27
CA ASP A 264 -16.32 6.86 -34.12
C ASP A 264 -17.36 5.82 -33.66
N GLN A 265 -17.26 5.39 -32.41
CA GLN A 265 -18.27 4.54 -31.78
C GLN A 265 -19.44 5.39 -31.28
N PHE A 266 -20.65 4.89 -31.50
CA PHE A 266 -21.86 5.48 -30.94
C PHE A 266 -22.25 4.79 -29.65
N GLY A 267 -22.67 5.57 -28.64
CA GLY A 267 -23.18 5.06 -27.37
C GLY A 267 -22.21 5.13 -26.22
N PHE A 268 -22.58 4.45 -25.12
CA PHE A 268 -21.83 4.43 -23.87
C PHE A 268 -20.97 3.16 -23.74
N HIS A 269 -19.66 3.36 -23.64
CA HIS A 269 -18.68 2.29 -23.47
C HIS A 269 -17.94 2.46 -22.15
N LEU A 270 -17.97 1.43 -21.31
CA LEU A 270 -17.19 1.33 -20.08
C LEU A 270 -16.28 0.09 -20.18
N GLU A 271 -14.99 0.32 -20.15
CA GLU A 271 -13.97 -0.73 -20.16
C GLU A 271 -13.20 -0.68 -18.84
N ILE A 272 -13.07 -1.81 -18.17
CA ILE A 272 -12.18 -1.97 -17.01
C ILE A 272 -11.06 -2.90 -17.45
N SER A 273 -9.82 -2.39 -17.44
CA SER A 273 -8.64 -3.13 -17.88
C SER A 273 -7.54 -3.13 -16.82
N GLY A 274 -6.71 -4.14 -16.86
CA GLY A 274 -5.50 -4.28 -16.04
C GLY A 274 -4.51 -5.18 -16.74
N ASP A 275 -3.28 -5.20 -16.30
CA ASP A 275 -2.22 -6.09 -16.83
C ASP A 275 -2.33 -7.51 -16.25
N SER A 276 -3.55 -7.96 -15.87
CA SER A 276 -3.81 -9.29 -15.31
C SER A 276 -4.38 -10.24 -16.35
N ASP A 277 -4.13 -11.54 -16.19
CA ASP A 277 -4.73 -12.60 -17.01
C ASP A 277 -6.27 -12.67 -16.85
N ASP A 278 -6.81 -11.97 -15.83
CA ASP A 278 -8.25 -11.85 -15.55
C ASP A 278 -8.95 -10.75 -16.36
N SER A 279 -8.26 -10.03 -17.23
CA SER A 279 -8.79 -8.83 -17.89
C SER A 279 -10.10 -9.08 -18.66
N TRP A 280 -10.20 -10.19 -19.38
CA TRP A 280 -11.42 -10.56 -20.10
C TRP A 280 -12.58 -10.90 -19.16
N GLN A 281 -12.31 -11.58 -18.03
CA GLN A 281 -13.32 -11.95 -17.02
C GLN A 281 -13.83 -10.69 -16.30
N ILE A 282 -12.93 -9.73 -16.02
CA ILE A 282 -13.31 -8.43 -15.46
C ILE A 282 -14.24 -7.69 -16.43
N GLN A 283 -13.95 -7.75 -17.73
CA GLN A 283 -14.79 -7.14 -18.73
C GLN A 283 -16.20 -7.74 -18.74
N GLU A 284 -16.34 -9.05 -18.72
CA GLU A 284 -17.65 -9.71 -18.77
C GLU A 284 -18.40 -9.66 -17.42
N GLU A 285 -17.71 -9.93 -16.32
CA GLU A 285 -18.34 -10.07 -15.01
C GLU A 285 -18.62 -8.73 -14.34
N VAL A 286 -17.83 -7.70 -14.64
CA VAL A 286 -17.86 -6.41 -13.95
C VAL A 286 -18.20 -5.27 -14.90
N SER A 287 -17.44 -5.07 -15.96
CA SER A 287 -17.53 -3.87 -16.81
C SER A 287 -18.89 -3.75 -17.50
N VAL A 288 -19.33 -4.82 -18.17
CA VAL A 288 -20.61 -4.82 -18.91
C VAL A 288 -21.80 -4.62 -17.96
N PRO A 289 -21.94 -5.37 -16.84
CA PRO A 289 -23.04 -5.11 -15.90
C PRO A 289 -22.96 -3.73 -15.24
N LEU A 290 -21.76 -3.20 -15.00
CA LEU A 290 -21.57 -1.91 -14.35
C LEU A 290 -22.00 -0.74 -15.22
N ARG A 291 -21.78 -0.83 -16.54
CA ARG A 291 -22.25 0.13 -17.53
C ARG A 291 -23.76 0.35 -17.42
N ASP A 292 -24.52 -0.74 -17.39
CA ASP A 292 -25.97 -0.68 -17.33
C ASP A 292 -26.48 -0.14 -15.98
N ARG A 293 -25.78 -0.47 -14.90
CA ARG A 293 -26.09 0.05 -13.56
C ARG A 293 -25.84 1.54 -13.45
N LEU A 294 -24.73 2.01 -14.03
CA LEU A 294 -24.41 3.44 -14.04
C LEU A 294 -25.46 4.23 -14.85
N ALA A 295 -25.88 3.70 -16.00
CA ALA A 295 -26.96 4.30 -16.79
C ALA A 295 -28.28 4.37 -16.02
N ASN A 296 -28.64 3.31 -15.29
CA ASN A 296 -29.83 3.28 -14.45
C ASN A 296 -29.72 4.26 -13.27
N PHE A 297 -28.56 4.37 -12.64
CA PHE A 297 -28.32 5.30 -11.53
C PHE A 297 -28.44 6.77 -11.97
N LEU A 298 -27.94 7.09 -13.16
CA LEU A 298 -28.03 8.43 -13.75
C LEU A 298 -29.44 8.74 -14.33
N GLY A 299 -30.29 7.72 -14.43
CA GLY A 299 -31.63 7.82 -15.02
C GLY A 299 -31.66 7.71 -16.55
N GLN A 300 -30.56 8.00 -17.22
CA GLN A 300 -30.37 7.88 -18.65
C GLN A 300 -28.91 7.65 -19.00
N ALA A 301 -28.61 6.77 -19.94
CA ALA A 301 -27.26 6.57 -20.44
C ALA A 301 -26.77 7.82 -21.19
N PRO A 302 -25.47 8.16 -21.16
CA PRO A 302 -24.93 9.22 -22.00
C PRO A 302 -25.04 8.83 -23.48
N GLU A 303 -25.33 9.81 -24.35
CA GLU A 303 -25.45 9.56 -25.80
C GLU A 303 -24.13 9.08 -26.40
N ARG A 304 -23.01 9.64 -25.92
CA ARG A 304 -21.64 9.26 -26.32
C ARG A 304 -20.68 9.42 -25.16
N ALA A 305 -20.08 8.34 -24.71
CA ALA A 305 -18.98 8.37 -23.75
C ALA A 305 -18.17 7.09 -23.88
N GLY A 306 -16.86 7.23 -23.99
CA GLY A 306 -15.90 6.15 -23.83
C GLY A 306 -15.15 6.35 -22.54
N ILE A 307 -15.33 5.45 -21.58
CA ILE A 307 -14.68 5.51 -20.28
C ILE A 307 -13.84 4.26 -20.10
N LYS A 308 -12.53 4.45 -19.95
CA LYS A 308 -11.58 3.38 -19.68
C LYS A 308 -11.06 3.52 -18.27
N VAL A 309 -11.34 2.53 -17.44
CA VAL A 309 -10.83 2.41 -16.07
C VAL A 309 -9.69 1.43 -16.07
N ARG A 310 -8.55 1.83 -15.50
CA ARG A 310 -7.34 1.03 -15.45
C ARG A 310 -6.89 0.85 -14.01
N LEU A 311 -6.46 -0.36 -13.69
CA LEU A 311 -5.68 -0.63 -12.48
C LEU A 311 -4.26 -0.12 -12.71
N ASP A 312 -3.86 0.91 -11.96
CA ASP A 312 -2.52 1.47 -12.05
C ASP A 312 -1.60 0.80 -11.05
N GLY A 313 -0.37 0.54 -11.48
CA GLY A 313 0.68 -0.01 -10.65
C GLY A 313 1.35 -1.21 -11.30
N GLU A 314 2.53 -1.51 -10.83
CA GLU A 314 3.35 -2.66 -11.23
C GLU A 314 2.78 -3.96 -10.65
N VAL A 315 1.52 -4.21 -10.89
CA VAL A 315 0.90 -5.42 -10.37
C VAL A 315 1.15 -6.52 -11.38
N ALA A 316 2.30 -7.16 -11.23
CA ALA A 316 2.60 -8.40 -11.93
C ALA A 316 1.79 -9.60 -11.39
N TYR A 317 0.58 -9.33 -10.87
CA TYR A 317 -0.29 -10.36 -10.33
C TYR A 317 -1.31 -10.75 -11.39
N PRO A 318 -1.25 -12.01 -11.88
CA PRO A 318 -2.10 -12.43 -12.99
C PRO A 318 -3.57 -12.63 -12.60
N PHE A 319 -3.84 -12.85 -11.32
CA PHE A 319 -5.18 -13.21 -10.84
C PHE A 319 -5.66 -12.34 -9.69
N LEU A 320 -6.96 -12.08 -9.68
CA LEU A 320 -7.69 -11.38 -8.62
C LEU A 320 -8.62 -12.35 -7.92
N LYS A 321 -8.52 -12.44 -6.60
CA LYS A 321 -9.42 -13.29 -5.80
C LYS A 321 -10.82 -12.70 -5.64
N ASN A 322 -10.92 -11.36 -5.62
CA ASN A 322 -12.16 -10.60 -5.41
C ASN A 322 -12.41 -9.59 -6.53
N ARG A 323 -12.53 -10.07 -7.78
CA ARG A 323 -12.74 -9.22 -8.97
C ARG A 323 -13.87 -8.20 -8.81
N GLY A 324 -14.97 -8.58 -8.16
CA GLY A 324 -16.09 -7.69 -7.89
C GLY A 324 -15.73 -6.42 -7.13
N ALA A 325 -14.64 -6.44 -6.33
CA ALA A 325 -14.19 -5.28 -5.57
C ALA A 325 -13.80 -4.07 -6.45
N ILE A 326 -13.51 -4.29 -7.74
CA ILE A 326 -13.19 -3.22 -8.69
C ILE A 326 -14.44 -2.42 -9.05
N SER A 327 -15.63 -3.01 -8.95
CA SER A 327 -16.89 -2.39 -9.42
C SER A 327 -17.23 -1.09 -8.70
N GLY A 328 -16.98 -1.00 -7.39
CA GLY A 328 -17.21 0.22 -6.62
C GLY A 328 -16.35 1.41 -7.08
N PRO A 329 -15.01 1.29 -7.04
CA PRO A 329 -14.13 2.36 -7.52
C PRO A 329 -14.35 2.69 -9.01
N ALA A 330 -14.58 1.70 -9.88
CA ALA A 330 -14.85 1.94 -11.28
C ALA A 330 -16.17 2.72 -11.50
N PHE A 331 -17.21 2.41 -10.71
CA PHE A 331 -18.46 3.17 -10.72
C PHE A 331 -18.24 4.63 -10.35
N LEU A 332 -17.52 4.91 -9.27
CA LEU A 332 -17.22 6.27 -8.82
C LEU A 332 -16.44 7.07 -9.86
N LEU A 333 -15.44 6.45 -10.49
CA LEU A 333 -14.64 7.08 -11.53
C LEU A 333 -15.47 7.35 -12.78
N ALA A 334 -16.28 6.40 -13.21
CA ALA A 334 -17.16 6.58 -14.36
C ALA A 334 -18.24 7.64 -14.09
N HIS A 335 -18.82 7.66 -12.89
CA HIS A 335 -19.72 8.73 -12.46
C HIS A 335 -19.03 10.09 -12.47
N ALA A 336 -17.80 10.18 -11.95
CA ALA A 336 -17.01 11.41 -11.95
C ALA A 336 -16.76 11.92 -13.39
N ALA A 337 -16.44 11.03 -14.34
CA ALA A 337 -16.26 11.38 -15.74
C ALA A 337 -17.50 12.07 -16.34
N LEU A 338 -18.69 11.59 -15.97
CA LEU A 338 -19.96 12.05 -16.55
C LEU A 338 -20.56 13.26 -15.82
N THR A 339 -20.22 13.48 -14.56
CA THR A 339 -20.78 14.58 -13.74
C THR A 339 -19.79 15.70 -13.47
N GLY A 340 -18.49 15.48 -13.73
CA GLY A 340 -17.42 16.42 -13.40
C GLY A 340 -17.09 16.52 -11.92
N SER A 341 -17.61 15.61 -11.08
CA SER A 341 -17.37 15.60 -9.63
C SER A 341 -16.05 14.88 -9.33
N GLU A 342 -15.00 15.60 -8.95
CA GLU A 342 -13.74 14.96 -8.52
C GLU A 342 -13.93 14.04 -7.33
N VAL A 343 -13.26 12.89 -7.36
CA VAL A 343 -13.28 11.87 -6.30
C VAL A 343 -11.93 11.78 -5.58
N ASP A 344 -11.95 11.39 -4.30
CA ASP A 344 -10.75 11.28 -3.46
C ASP A 344 -10.87 10.18 -2.41
N GLY A 345 -9.73 9.70 -1.94
CA GLY A 345 -9.60 8.75 -0.83
C GLY A 345 -9.39 7.30 -1.28
N THR A 346 -9.46 6.42 -0.30
CA THR A 346 -9.50 4.97 -0.52
C THR A 346 -10.96 4.52 -0.43
N VAL A 347 -11.44 3.82 -1.44
CA VAL A 347 -12.81 3.32 -1.48
C VAL A 347 -12.82 1.80 -1.52
N ILE A 348 -13.67 1.19 -0.71
CA ILE A 348 -13.88 -0.25 -0.69
C ILE A 348 -15.38 -0.48 -0.86
N GLY A 349 -15.73 -1.30 -1.82
CA GLY A 349 -17.13 -1.64 -2.07
C GLY A 349 -17.28 -2.41 -3.35
N GLU A 350 -18.22 -3.31 -3.38
CA GLU A 350 -18.63 -4.07 -4.55
C GLU A 350 -20.09 -3.72 -4.86
N ILE A 351 -20.38 -3.50 -6.14
CA ILE A 351 -21.74 -3.29 -6.61
C ILE A 351 -22.25 -4.62 -7.14
N ASP A 352 -23.21 -5.21 -6.46
CA ASP A 352 -23.77 -6.51 -6.83
C ASP A 352 -24.66 -6.46 -8.10
N LYS A 353 -25.16 -7.63 -8.51
CA LYS A 353 -26.02 -7.73 -9.70
C LYS A 353 -27.32 -6.92 -9.59
N SER A 354 -27.79 -6.62 -8.40
CA SER A 354 -28.98 -5.79 -8.15
C SER A 354 -28.68 -4.29 -8.09
N GLY A 355 -27.43 -3.88 -8.19
CA GLY A 355 -26.98 -2.49 -8.06
C GLY A 355 -26.79 -2.05 -6.60
N LYS A 356 -26.81 -2.96 -5.63
CA LYS A 356 -26.58 -2.63 -4.21
C LYS A 356 -25.10 -2.65 -3.89
N LEU A 357 -24.73 -1.71 -3.02
CA LEU A 357 -23.37 -1.66 -2.46
C LEU A 357 -23.21 -2.72 -1.37
N LYS A 358 -22.24 -3.60 -1.52
CA LYS A 358 -21.89 -4.66 -0.55
C LYS A 358 -20.41 -4.68 -0.24
N LEU A 359 -20.02 -5.46 0.78
CA LEU A 359 -18.64 -5.76 1.08
C LEU A 359 -18.06 -6.70 0.03
N PRO A 360 -16.83 -6.44 -0.44
CA PRO A 360 -16.07 -7.42 -1.21
C PRO A 360 -15.71 -8.63 -0.36
N ASP A 361 -15.56 -9.78 -1.01
CA ASP A 361 -15.05 -10.99 -0.39
C ASP A 361 -13.66 -10.75 0.23
N TYR A 362 -13.33 -11.48 1.28
CA TYR A 362 -12.06 -11.40 2.03
C TYR A 362 -11.77 -10.01 2.64
N PHE A 363 -12.83 -9.30 2.98
CA PHE A 363 -12.73 -7.93 3.49
C PHE A 363 -11.87 -7.80 4.75
N TRP A 364 -11.92 -8.76 5.68
CA TRP A 364 -11.10 -8.73 6.90
C TRP A 364 -9.59 -8.65 6.60
N ARG A 365 -9.12 -9.39 5.59
CA ARG A 365 -7.71 -9.34 5.17
C ARG A 365 -7.34 -7.96 4.67
N SER A 366 -8.22 -7.37 3.85
CA SER A 366 -8.07 -6.01 3.34
C SER A 366 -8.01 -4.98 4.46
N LEU A 367 -8.85 -5.12 5.48
CA LEU A 367 -8.85 -4.26 6.66
C LEU A 367 -7.54 -4.37 7.45
N MET A 368 -7.01 -5.58 7.63
CA MET A 368 -5.74 -5.77 8.34
C MET A 368 -4.56 -5.13 7.60
N GLU A 369 -4.54 -5.18 6.28
CA GLU A 369 -3.52 -4.48 5.47
C GLU A 369 -3.63 -2.95 5.63
N LEU A 370 -4.83 -2.40 5.69
CA LEU A 370 -5.04 -0.98 5.93
C LEU A 370 -4.51 -0.52 7.29
N THR A 371 -4.46 -1.39 8.30
CA THR A 371 -3.92 -1.02 9.61
C THR A 371 -2.45 -0.61 9.52
N GLU A 372 -1.70 -1.13 8.54
CA GLU A 372 -0.30 -0.81 8.26
C GLU A 372 -0.14 0.36 7.26
N GLY A 373 -1.24 0.80 6.62
CA GLY A 373 -1.24 1.83 5.58
C GLY A 373 -0.98 3.26 6.11
N SER A 374 -0.90 4.23 5.20
CA SER A 374 -0.57 5.64 5.49
C SER A 374 -1.71 6.49 6.07
N GLY A 375 -2.94 5.95 6.08
CA GLY A 375 -4.11 6.70 6.52
C GLY A 375 -4.78 7.51 5.40
N GLY A 376 -5.73 8.35 5.80
CA GLY A 376 -6.50 9.21 4.90
C GLY A 376 -8.00 9.00 4.99
N LYS A 377 -8.73 9.42 3.96
CA LYS A 377 -10.18 9.21 3.84
C LYS A 377 -10.44 7.77 3.37
N LEU A 378 -11.35 7.06 4.05
CA LEU A 378 -11.72 5.68 3.74
C LEU A 378 -13.25 5.56 3.68
N ILE A 379 -13.77 5.16 2.53
CA ILE A 379 -15.22 5.00 2.31
C ILE A 379 -15.52 3.52 2.14
N ILE A 380 -16.51 3.03 2.89
CA ILE A 380 -16.87 1.62 2.98
C ILE A 380 -18.40 1.44 2.98
N PRO A 381 -18.91 0.27 2.59
CA PRO A 381 -20.33 -0.07 2.79
C PRO A 381 -20.69 -0.12 4.26
N LYS A 382 -21.92 0.24 4.60
CA LYS A 382 -22.43 0.20 5.98
C LYS A 382 -22.36 -1.20 6.61
N SER A 383 -22.46 -2.24 5.82
CA SER A 383 -22.30 -3.63 6.26
C SER A 383 -20.93 -3.94 6.87
N ALA A 384 -19.90 -3.09 6.61
CA ALA A 384 -18.58 -3.20 7.23
C ALA A 384 -18.53 -2.72 8.69
N GLU A 385 -19.48 -1.90 9.13
CA GLU A 385 -19.44 -1.25 10.45
C GLU A 385 -19.20 -2.23 11.61
N PRO A 386 -19.92 -3.38 11.73
CA PRO A 386 -19.70 -4.34 12.81
C PRO A 386 -18.29 -4.94 12.79
N ILE A 387 -17.69 -5.07 11.59
CA ILE A 387 -16.35 -5.63 11.41
C ILE A 387 -15.29 -4.66 11.96
N PHE A 388 -15.42 -3.36 11.68
CA PHE A 388 -14.49 -2.33 12.16
C PHE A 388 -14.47 -2.19 13.69
N ILE A 389 -15.59 -2.42 14.36
CA ILE A 389 -15.67 -2.38 15.83
C ILE A 389 -14.72 -3.41 16.47
N ASN A 390 -14.44 -4.53 15.80
CA ASN A 390 -13.49 -5.53 16.27
C ASN A 390 -12.05 -5.02 16.35
N LEU A 391 -11.68 -3.94 15.65
CA LEU A 391 -10.38 -3.30 15.81
C LEU A 391 -10.15 -2.77 17.21
N LEU A 392 -11.22 -2.41 17.93
CA LEU A 392 -11.11 -2.01 19.34
C LEU A 392 -10.73 -3.18 20.26
N ALA A 393 -11.19 -4.39 19.95
CA ALA A 393 -10.77 -5.59 20.68
C ALA A 393 -9.28 -5.88 20.44
N LEU A 394 -8.78 -5.63 19.20
CA LEU A 394 -7.36 -5.77 18.83
C LEU A 394 -6.48 -4.60 19.28
N GLU A 395 -7.00 -3.69 20.09
CA GLU A 395 -6.28 -2.49 20.59
C GLU A 395 -5.80 -1.53 19.49
N LYS A 396 -6.41 -1.57 18.30
CA LYS A 396 -6.08 -0.74 17.13
C LYS A 396 -7.01 0.50 17.01
N ALA A 397 -7.27 1.19 18.11
CA ALA A 397 -8.11 2.40 18.10
C ALA A 397 -7.46 3.58 17.34
N ASP A 398 -6.13 3.63 17.27
CA ASP A 398 -5.34 4.59 16.50
C ASP A 398 -5.66 4.55 15.00
N PHE A 399 -6.12 3.41 14.48
CA PHE A 399 -6.62 3.27 13.11
C PHE A 399 -7.65 4.35 12.75
N PHE A 400 -8.56 4.67 13.67
CA PHE A 400 -9.64 5.65 13.45
C PHE A 400 -9.19 7.12 13.57
N LEU A 401 -7.99 7.37 14.06
CA LEU A 401 -7.31 8.66 13.93
C LEU A 401 -6.54 8.76 12.62
N LYS A 402 -5.94 7.64 12.20
CA LYS A 402 -5.18 7.53 10.96
C LYS A 402 -6.09 7.61 9.74
N TYR A 403 -7.20 6.89 9.78
CA TYR A 403 -8.23 6.91 8.74
C TYR A 403 -9.50 7.62 9.21
N GLU A 404 -10.00 8.54 8.39
CA GLU A 404 -11.36 9.04 8.49
C GLU A 404 -12.29 8.05 7.78
N VAL A 405 -12.88 7.15 8.55
CA VAL A 405 -13.75 6.08 8.01
C VAL A 405 -15.17 6.57 7.92
N LEU A 406 -15.71 6.56 6.70
CA LEU A 406 -17.07 6.96 6.37
C LEU A 406 -17.84 5.76 5.81
N VAL A 407 -19.06 5.52 6.28
CA VAL A 407 -19.90 4.40 5.84
C VAL A 407 -21.01 4.86 4.93
N ALA A 408 -21.16 4.20 3.78
CA ALA A 408 -22.24 4.46 2.83
C ALA A 408 -23.31 3.38 2.92
N SER A 409 -24.55 3.79 3.06
CA SER A 409 -25.73 2.90 3.10
C SER A 409 -26.36 2.69 1.73
N SER A 410 -26.04 3.58 0.76
CA SER A 410 -26.55 3.54 -0.60
C SER A 410 -25.48 3.97 -1.60
N LEU A 411 -25.75 3.83 -2.91
CA LEU A 411 -24.84 4.32 -3.96
C LEU A 411 -24.78 5.85 -3.96
N GLU A 412 -25.89 6.54 -3.65
CA GLU A 412 -25.94 8.00 -3.56
C GLU A 412 -25.00 8.50 -2.44
N GLU A 413 -25.07 7.89 -1.26
CA GLU A 413 -24.14 8.21 -0.18
C GLU A 413 -22.70 7.86 -0.54
N TYR A 414 -22.46 6.75 -1.24
CA TYR A 414 -21.14 6.34 -1.68
C TYR A 414 -20.51 7.36 -2.62
N VAL A 415 -21.30 7.86 -3.60
CA VAL A 415 -20.90 8.95 -4.49
C VAL A 415 -20.65 10.24 -3.72
N MET A 416 -21.60 10.65 -2.85
CA MET A 416 -21.49 11.89 -2.09
C MET A 416 -20.23 11.88 -1.20
N LEU A 417 -20.01 10.80 -0.45
CA LEU A 417 -18.88 10.68 0.47
C LEU A 417 -17.53 10.56 -0.25
N SER A 418 -17.50 10.09 -1.51
CA SER A 418 -16.27 9.98 -2.29
C SER A 418 -15.79 11.30 -2.91
N ARG A 419 -16.61 12.34 -2.95
CA ARG A 419 -16.25 13.64 -3.52
C ARG A 419 -15.06 14.25 -2.80
N LYS A 420 -14.14 14.83 -3.56
CA LYS A 420 -12.99 15.56 -3.05
C LYS A 420 -13.40 16.85 -2.36
N GLU A 421 -14.28 17.60 -3.01
CA GLU A 421 -14.86 18.81 -2.46
C GLU A 421 -16.18 18.50 -1.76
N VAL A 422 -16.24 18.84 -0.51
CA VAL A 422 -17.46 18.75 0.31
C VAL A 422 -17.84 20.15 0.76
N SER A 423 -19.12 20.44 0.88
CA SER A 423 -19.62 21.75 1.24
C SER A 423 -20.64 21.67 2.38
N GLY A 424 -20.87 22.81 3.04
CA GLY A 424 -21.88 22.92 4.10
C GLY A 424 -21.55 22.05 5.32
N GLN A 425 -22.56 21.37 5.84
CA GLN A 425 -22.46 20.56 7.06
C GLN A 425 -21.36 19.48 7.01
N HIS A 426 -21.11 18.87 5.85
CA HIS A 426 -20.07 17.84 5.71
C HIS A 426 -18.67 18.42 5.92
N GLU A 427 -18.41 19.63 5.44
CA GLU A 427 -17.12 20.29 5.62
C GLU A 427 -16.92 20.69 7.09
N GLU A 428 -17.96 21.18 7.77
CA GLU A 428 -17.88 21.50 9.20
C GLU A 428 -17.57 20.26 10.05
N ILE A 429 -18.21 19.12 9.75
CA ILE A 429 -17.96 17.85 10.43
C ILE A 429 -16.52 17.40 10.21
N ARG A 430 -16.02 17.46 8.97
CA ARG A 430 -14.65 17.11 8.63
C ARG A 430 -13.65 17.97 9.39
N GLN A 431 -13.87 19.28 9.47
CA GLN A 431 -13.02 20.20 10.24
C GLN A 431 -13.04 19.90 11.74
N LYS A 432 -14.23 19.65 12.33
CA LYS A 432 -14.35 19.22 13.72
C LYS A 432 -13.57 17.94 14.01
N PHE A 433 -13.67 16.95 13.12
CA PHE A 433 -12.95 15.70 13.28
C PHE A 433 -11.43 15.88 13.07
N GLN A 434 -11.01 16.71 12.14
CA GLN A 434 -9.61 17.03 11.91
C GLN A 434 -8.95 17.63 13.16
N ILE A 435 -9.63 18.53 13.87
CA ILE A 435 -9.15 19.09 15.14
C ILE A 435 -8.92 18.00 16.19
N ILE A 436 -9.80 16.97 16.22
CA ILE A 436 -9.62 15.84 17.14
C ILE A 436 -8.39 15.03 16.77
N ARG A 437 -8.18 14.75 15.49
CA ARG A 437 -7.01 14.01 14.99
C ARG A 437 -5.69 14.71 15.30
N GLU A 438 -5.61 16.01 15.05
CA GLU A 438 -4.39 16.82 15.27
C GLU A 438 -3.98 16.91 16.73
N LYS A 439 -4.95 16.89 17.65
CA LYS A 439 -4.69 16.99 19.10
C LYS A 439 -4.50 15.63 19.77
N ALA A 440 -4.81 14.55 19.08
CA ALA A 440 -4.57 13.21 19.60
C ALA A 440 -3.10 12.84 19.43
N THR A 441 -2.48 12.34 20.50
CA THR A 441 -1.12 11.80 20.47
C THR A 441 -1.15 10.32 20.87
N ASP A 442 -0.30 9.51 20.28
CA ASP A 442 -0.30 8.05 20.47
C ASP A 442 -0.21 7.61 21.93
N ASN A 443 0.63 8.27 22.72
CA ASN A 443 0.85 7.94 24.13
C ASN A 443 -0.26 8.45 25.07
N ALA A 444 -1.14 9.31 24.60
CA ALA A 444 -2.16 9.97 25.41
C ALA A 444 -3.59 9.61 24.93
N LEU A 445 -3.75 8.73 23.92
CA LEU A 445 -5.02 8.48 23.26
C LEU A 445 -6.15 8.15 24.26
N GLY A 446 -5.93 7.22 25.18
CA GLY A 446 -6.92 6.84 26.19
C GLY A 446 -7.32 8.03 27.09
N ALA A 447 -6.35 8.78 27.59
CA ALA A 447 -6.60 9.96 28.41
C ALA A 447 -7.27 11.08 27.60
N TYR A 448 -6.85 11.30 26.37
CA TYR A 448 -7.43 12.29 25.47
C TYR A 448 -8.91 12.00 25.17
N LEU A 449 -9.24 10.76 24.79
CA LEU A 449 -10.60 10.34 24.48
C LEU A 449 -11.53 10.28 25.70
N THR A 450 -10.99 10.18 26.93
CA THR A 450 -11.79 10.27 28.16
C THR A 450 -12.12 11.70 28.57
N ASN A 451 -11.47 12.71 27.95
CA ASN A 451 -11.77 14.11 28.21
C ASN A 451 -13.22 14.43 27.83
N LYS A 452 -13.94 15.08 28.74
CA LYS A 452 -15.36 15.42 28.58
C LYS A 452 -15.62 16.20 27.28
N PHE A 453 -14.82 17.22 26.98
CA PHE A 453 -15.00 18.06 25.79
C PHE A 453 -14.74 17.29 24.48
N VAL A 454 -13.79 16.35 24.49
CA VAL A 454 -13.52 15.51 23.33
C VAL A 454 -14.69 14.56 23.09
N ARG A 455 -15.22 13.96 24.16
CA ARG A 455 -16.38 13.07 24.07
C ARG A 455 -17.63 13.79 23.59
N GLU A 456 -17.92 15.00 24.11
CA GLU A 456 -19.04 15.83 23.64
C GLU A 456 -18.89 16.17 22.16
N ARG A 457 -17.70 16.53 21.71
CA ARG A 457 -17.43 16.82 20.29
C ARG A 457 -17.56 15.57 19.40
N LEU A 458 -17.08 14.41 19.84
CA LEU A 458 -17.27 13.14 19.12
C LEU A 458 -18.76 12.80 19.03
N GLN A 459 -19.52 12.98 20.10
CA GLN A 459 -20.95 12.73 20.11
C GLN A 459 -21.69 13.70 19.18
N GLU A 460 -21.34 14.98 19.17
CA GLU A 460 -21.90 15.98 18.24
C GLU A 460 -21.66 15.56 16.78
N ILE A 461 -20.44 15.06 16.44
CA ILE A 461 -20.16 14.54 15.09
C ILE A 461 -21.05 13.35 14.77
N VAL A 462 -21.20 12.39 15.69
CA VAL A 462 -22.04 11.19 15.49
C VAL A 462 -23.50 11.55 15.28
N ASP A 463 -24.02 12.51 16.04
CA ASP A 463 -25.41 12.96 15.94
C ASP A 463 -25.69 13.69 14.62
N GLN A 464 -24.74 14.50 14.14
CA GLN A 464 -24.86 15.25 12.89
C GLN A 464 -24.52 14.41 11.65
N ALA A 465 -23.64 13.39 11.79
CA ALA A 465 -23.13 12.55 10.72
C ALA A 465 -23.11 11.07 11.14
N PRO A 466 -24.25 10.37 11.14
CA PRO A 466 -24.32 8.94 11.49
C PRO A 466 -23.43 8.04 10.61
N TYR A 467 -23.03 8.53 9.43
CA TYR A 467 -22.11 7.86 8.51
C TYR A 467 -20.64 7.97 8.93
N HIS A 468 -20.30 8.78 9.94
CA HIS A 468 -18.90 9.02 10.35
C HIS A 468 -18.44 7.95 11.36
N LEU A 469 -17.99 6.79 10.84
CA LEU A 469 -17.65 5.63 11.66
C LEU A 469 -16.47 5.89 12.60
N SER A 470 -15.43 6.63 12.16
CA SER A 470 -14.29 6.94 13.03
C SER A 470 -14.71 7.64 14.31
N ALA A 471 -15.56 8.65 14.23
CA ALA A 471 -16.07 9.34 15.42
C ALA A 471 -16.89 8.41 16.33
N LYS A 472 -17.75 7.58 15.74
CA LYS A 472 -18.55 6.59 16.45
C LYS A 472 -17.70 5.58 17.21
N VAL A 473 -16.68 5.01 16.55
CA VAL A 473 -15.82 4.01 17.19
C VAL A 473 -14.92 4.62 18.26
N LEU A 474 -14.38 5.82 18.06
CA LEU A 474 -13.62 6.53 19.09
C LEU A 474 -14.49 6.90 20.31
N SER A 475 -15.77 7.20 20.11
CA SER A 475 -16.71 7.39 21.21
C SER A 475 -16.94 6.08 22.00
N ILE A 476 -17.09 4.94 21.31
CA ILE A 476 -17.19 3.61 21.94
C ILE A 476 -15.90 3.26 22.70
N TYR A 477 -14.73 3.58 22.16
CA TYR A 477 -13.44 3.31 22.82
C TYR A 477 -13.36 3.91 24.22
N SER A 478 -13.88 5.11 24.40
CA SER A 478 -13.91 5.83 25.69
C SER A 478 -15.03 5.38 26.63
N SER A 479 -15.90 4.46 26.20
CA SER A 479 -17.07 4.01 26.96
C SER A 479 -16.84 2.65 27.63
N VAL A 480 -17.74 2.29 28.59
CA VAL A 480 -17.75 0.97 29.23
C VAL A 480 -18.12 -0.14 28.24
N SER A 481 -18.77 0.20 27.13
CA SER A 481 -19.22 -0.74 26.10
C SER A 481 -18.11 -1.13 25.10
N ARG A 482 -16.85 -0.73 25.34
CA ARG A 482 -15.72 -1.15 24.51
C ARG A 482 -15.62 -2.67 24.42
N PRO A 483 -15.64 -3.27 23.21
CA PRO A 483 -15.44 -4.71 23.05
C PRO A 483 -14.03 -5.13 23.52
N ARG A 484 -13.98 -6.23 24.27
CA ARG A 484 -12.73 -6.82 24.75
C ARG A 484 -12.32 -8.05 23.95
N TYR A 485 -13.28 -8.69 23.29
CA TYR A 485 -13.10 -9.91 22.53
C TYR A 485 -13.61 -9.72 21.11
N LEU A 486 -12.99 -10.46 20.19
CA LEU A 486 -13.46 -10.54 18.81
C LEU A 486 -14.83 -11.24 18.76
N THR A 487 -15.68 -10.80 17.85
CA THR A 487 -16.88 -11.59 17.48
C THR A 487 -16.45 -12.92 16.86
N ARG A 488 -17.34 -13.89 16.79
CA ARG A 488 -17.05 -15.23 16.25
C ARG A 488 -16.60 -15.15 14.78
N GLU A 489 -17.25 -14.29 14.01
CA GLU A 489 -16.95 -14.03 12.60
C GLU A 489 -15.57 -13.37 12.43
N ALA A 490 -15.27 -12.36 13.24
CA ALA A 490 -13.97 -11.68 13.19
C ALA A 490 -12.84 -12.60 13.67
N LEU A 491 -13.07 -13.43 14.69
CA LEU A 491 -12.13 -14.45 15.12
C LEU A 491 -11.89 -15.49 14.03
N ALA A 492 -12.95 -15.96 13.36
CA ALA A 492 -12.84 -16.90 12.24
C ALA A 492 -12.02 -16.30 11.09
N ALA A 493 -12.28 -15.05 10.72
CA ALA A 493 -11.54 -14.34 9.69
C ALA A 493 -10.06 -14.13 10.06
N GLU A 494 -9.77 -13.83 11.33
CA GLU A 494 -8.38 -13.66 11.80
C GLU A 494 -7.65 -15.01 11.85
N ILE A 495 -8.28 -16.08 12.32
CA ILE A 495 -7.73 -17.44 12.27
C ILE A 495 -7.42 -17.79 10.81
N TRP A 496 -8.36 -17.59 9.89
CA TRP A 496 -8.16 -17.90 8.48
C TRP A 496 -6.92 -17.19 7.92
N ARG A 497 -6.79 -15.90 8.17
CA ARG A 497 -5.63 -15.11 7.75
C ARG A 497 -4.30 -15.69 8.26
N LYS A 498 -4.30 -16.24 9.49
CA LYS A 498 -3.09 -16.81 10.10
C LYS A 498 -2.74 -18.20 9.55
N VAL A 499 -3.74 -19.00 9.19
CA VAL A 499 -3.52 -20.39 8.70
C VAL A 499 -3.53 -20.52 7.17
N ASP A 500 -3.76 -19.43 6.44
CA ASP A 500 -3.93 -19.45 4.98
C ASP A 500 -2.73 -20.08 4.23
N ALA A 501 -1.52 -19.90 4.74
CA ALA A 501 -0.32 -20.48 4.16
C ALA A 501 -0.32 -22.03 4.18
N ILE A 502 -1.05 -22.67 5.11
CA ILE A 502 -1.20 -24.13 5.13
C ILE A 502 -2.04 -24.59 3.94
N HIS A 503 -3.02 -23.79 3.55
CA HIS A 503 -3.90 -24.14 2.45
C HIS A 503 -3.13 -24.37 1.14
N GLU A 504 -2.15 -23.55 0.84
CA GLU A 504 -1.32 -23.69 -0.37
C GLU A 504 -0.44 -24.95 -0.31
N ILE A 505 0.02 -25.34 0.89
CA ILE A 505 0.75 -26.60 1.07
C ILE A 505 -0.20 -27.81 0.96
N ALA A 506 -1.41 -27.68 1.47
CA ALA A 506 -2.41 -28.75 1.41
C ALA A 506 -2.88 -29.08 -0.03
N LYS A 507 -2.70 -28.17 -0.99
CA LYS A 507 -2.99 -28.38 -2.42
C LYS A 507 -1.95 -29.23 -3.14
N ILE A 508 -0.74 -29.39 -2.61
CA ILE A 508 0.30 -30.19 -3.23
C ILE A 508 -0.18 -31.65 -3.22
N GLU A 509 -0.50 -32.19 -4.38
CA GLU A 509 -1.09 -33.53 -4.50
C GLU A 509 -0.06 -34.65 -4.26
N GLU A 510 1.15 -34.48 -4.74
CA GLU A 510 2.21 -35.47 -4.74
C GLU A 510 3.26 -35.17 -3.64
N ILE A 511 3.49 -36.18 -2.77
CA ILE A 511 4.44 -36.04 -1.64
C ILE A 511 5.85 -35.73 -2.12
N HIS A 512 6.26 -36.26 -3.27
CA HIS A 512 7.60 -36.03 -3.82
C HIS A 512 7.80 -34.64 -4.41
N GLU A 513 6.74 -33.88 -4.61
CA GLU A 513 6.81 -32.44 -4.99
C GLU A 513 7.19 -31.55 -3.81
N ILE A 514 7.08 -32.06 -2.57
CA ILE A 514 7.51 -31.34 -1.37
C ILE A 514 9.04 -31.39 -1.29
N ASN A 515 9.67 -30.32 -1.72
CA ASN A 515 11.13 -30.22 -1.71
C ASN A 515 11.69 -29.75 -0.35
N SER A 516 13.02 -29.82 -0.18
CA SER A 516 13.70 -29.43 1.06
C SER A 516 13.39 -28.00 1.52
N ASN A 517 13.24 -27.04 0.58
CA ASN A 517 12.91 -25.65 0.91
C ASN A 517 11.48 -25.52 1.47
N GLN A 518 10.55 -26.37 0.98
CA GLN A 518 9.18 -26.40 1.52
C GLN A 518 9.13 -27.04 2.90
N LEU A 519 10.03 -28.00 3.19
CA LEU A 519 10.15 -28.61 4.51
C LEU A 519 10.71 -27.63 5.55
N GLU A 520 11.77 -26.88 5.25
CA GLU A 520 12.25 -25.80 6.11
C GLU A 520 11.13 -24.76 6.35
N ARG A 521 10.38 -24.47 5.31
CA ARG A 521 9.23 -23.57 5.39
C ARG A 521 8.10 -24.10 6.29
N LEU A 522 7.89 -25.43 6.37
CA LEU A 522 6.90 -26.05 7.27
C LEU A 522 7.21 -25.78 8.75
N ASP A 523 8.48 -25.89 9.17
CA ASP A 523 8.86 -25.62 10.57
C ASP A 523 8.73 -24.14 10.91
N GLU A 524 9.15 -23.26 10.01
CA GLU A 524 8.96 -21.81 10.17
C GLU A 524 7.47 -21.43 10.24
N LEU A 525 6.65 -21.97 9.35
CA LEU A 525 5.20 -21.75 9.35
C LEU A 525 4.56 -22.28 10.64
N TYR A 526 4.95 -23.47 11.09
CA TYR A 526 4.46 -24.00 12.36
C TYR A 526 4.77 -23.07 13.52
N LYS A 527 6.03 -22.61 13.66
CA LYS A 527 6.43 -21.70 14.74
C LYS A 527 5.65 -20.41 14.71
N LYS A 528 5.58 -19.78 13.53
CA LYS A 528 4.86 -18.54 13.33
C LYS A 528 3.38 -18.67 13.67
N MET A 529 2.69 -19.67 13.10
CA MET A 529 1.25 -19.84 13.33
C MET A 529 0.93 -20.23 14.77
N ARG A 530 1.77 -21.05 15.43
CA ARG A 530 1.63 -21.36 16.85
C ARG A 530 1.66 -20.07 17.70
N ASP A 531 2.62 -19.20 17.42
CA ASP A 531 2.79 -17.96 18.18
C ASP A 531 1.66 -16.98 17.85
N ASP A 532 1.27 -16.86 16.59
CA ASP A 532 0.12 -16.07 16.13
C ASP A 532 -1.20 -16.51 16.78
N LEU A 533 -1.46 -17.83 16.86
CA LEU A 533 -2.68 -18.35 17.51
C LEU A 533 -2.63 -18.19 19.04
N LYS A 534 -1.44 -18.24 19.65
CA LYS A 534 -1.28 -17.94 21.06
C LYS A 534 -1.61 -16.48 21.38
N ASP A 535 -1.22 -15.56 20.52
CA ASP A 535 -1.56 -14.15 20.68
C ASP A 535 -3.07 -13.91 20.54
N LEU A 536 -3.79 -14.69 19.73
CA LEU A 536 -5.24 -14.59 19.61
C LEU A 536 -6.00 -15.05 20.87
N GLU A 537 -5.40 -15.83 21.77
CA GLU A 537 -6.07 -16.29 23.00
C GLU A 537 -6.61 -15.13 23.84
N ARG A 538 -5.87 -14.03 23.93
CA ARG A 538 -6.27 -12.86 24.73
C ARG A 538 -7.46 -12.09 24.16
N TYR A 539 -7.75 -12.29 22.87
CA TYR A 539 -8.87 -11.66 22.17
C TYR A 539 -10.05 -12.62 21.95
N THR A 540 -9.96 -13.85 22.49
CA THR A 540 -10.96 -14.91 22.30
C THR A 540 -11.81 -15.06 23.54
N ASP A 541 -13.14 -14.94 23.39
CA ASP A 541 -14.10 -15.30 24.44
C ASP A 541 -14.10 -16.82 24.62
N SER A 542 -14.28 -17.27 25.85
CA SER A 542 -14.39 -18.69 26.21
C SER A 542 -15.40 -19.47 25.35
N ARG A 543 -16.48 -18.82 24.91
CA ARG A 543 -17.50 -19.40 24.01
C ARG A 543 -16.99 -19.71 22.62
N ASN A 544 -15.88 -19.11 22.19
CA ASN A 544 -15.27 -19.25 20.87
C ASN A 544 -13.98 -20.07 20.89
N ASN A 545 -13.63 -20.67 22.04
CA ASN A 545 -12.41 -21.48 22.20
C ASN A 545 -12.38 -22.73 21.30
N ASP A 546 -13.54 -23.22 20.84
CA ASP A 546 -13.66 -24.32 19.91
C ASP A 546 -12.92 -24.02 18.58
N LEU A 547 -13.12 -22.85 18.01
CA LEU A 547 -12.46 -22.44 16.77
C LEU A 547 -10.93 -22.37 16.93
N LEU A 548 -10.49 -21.75 18.02
CA LEU A 548 -9.06 -21.61 18.29
C LEU A 548 -8.39 -22.96 18.54
N ARG A 549 -9.08 -23.91 19.19
CA ARG A 549 -8.59 -25.27 19.40
C ARG A 549 -8.44 -26.01 18.06
N GLU A 550 -9.45 -25.97 17.19
CA GLU A 550 -9.40 -26.59 15.87
C GLU A 550 -8.24 -26.04 15.02
N ALA A 551 -8.02 -24.71 15.08
CA ALA A 551 -6.88 -24.09 14.40
C ALA A 551 -5.52 -24.59 14.97
N LYS A 552 -5.41 -24.75 16.29
CA LYS A 552 -4.21 -25.30 16.93
C LYS A 552 -4.00 -26.76 16.57
N ASP A 553 -5.06 -27.56 16.45
CA ASP A 553 -5.00 -28.95 16.03
C ASP A 553 -4.50 -29.06 14.57
N LEU A 554 -4.94 -28.15 13.67
CA LEU A 554 -4.39 -28.05 12.33
C LEU A 554 -2.88 -27.71 12.36
N VAL A 555 -2.48 -26.69 13.13
CA VAL A 555 -1.07 -26.30 13.25
C VAL A 555 -0.22 -27.44 13.84
N ALA A 556 -0.76 -28.20 14.80
CA ALA A 556 -0.09 -29.39 15.34
C ALA A 556 0.07 -30.49 14.28
N SER A 557 -0.89 -30.66 13.34
CA SER A 557 -0.77 -31.62 12.24
C SER A 557 0.33 -31.25 11.24
N VAL A 558 0.55 -29.93 11.00
CA VAL A 558 1.69 -29.43 10.19
C VAL A 558 3.03 -29.83 10.82
N ARG A 559 3.15 -29.67 12.15
CA ARG A 559 4.35 -30.13 12.88
C ARG A 559 4.51 -31.64 12.79
N GLY A 560 3.40 -32.40 12.85
CA GLY A 560 3.42 -33.85 12.67
C GLY A 560 4.02 -34.22 11.32
N LEU A 561 3.55 -33.60 10.25
CA LEU A 561 4.08 -33.81 8.91
C LEU A 561 5.58 -33.47 8.82
N GLY A 562 6.01 -32.33 9.33
CA GLY A 562 7.44 -31.94 9.34
C GLY A 562 8.33 -32.96 10.04
N ARG A 563 7.89 -33.52 11.19
CA ARG A 563 8.65 -34.54 11.94
C ARG A 563 8.81 -35.86 11.16
N GLU A 564 7.82 -36.28 10.39
CA GLU A 564 7.93 -37.48 9.57
C GLU A 564 8.99 -37.31 8.46
N PHE A 565 9.12 -36.11 7.92
CA PHE A 565 10.20 -35.82 6.98
C PHE A 565 11.59 -35.74 7.63
N GLU A 566 11.72 -35.17 8.83
CA GLU A 566 12.99 -35.02 9.55
C GLU A 566 13.50 -36.32 10.14
N GLY A 567 12.64 -37.33 10.35
CA GLY A 567 12.98 -38.57 10.96
C GLY A 567 14.05 -39.37 10.19
N ARG A 568 14.80 -40.27 10.86
CA ARG A 568 15.85 -41.09 10.24
C ARG A 568 15.24 -42.15 9.30
N GLY A 569 15.83 -42.31 8.11
CA GLY A 569 15.45 -43.28 7.06
C GLY A 569 15.27 -42.63 5.70
N GLU A 570 15.32 -43.44 4.65
CA GLU A 570 15.08 -42.99 3.29
C GLU A 570 13.60 -42.64 3.09
N MET A 571 13.29 -41.64 2.27
CA MET A 571 11.92 -41.13 2.04
C MET A 571 10.96 -42.25 1.62
N TRP A 572 11.41 -43.19 0.80
CA TRP A 572 10.58 -44.31 0.34
C TRP A 572 10.19 -45.30 1.45
N GLN A 573 11.02 -45.43 2.52
CA GLN A 573 10.72 -46.24 3.69
C GLN A 573 9.65 -45.67 4.58
N LYS A 574 9.44 -44.34 4.51
CA LYS A 574 8.50 -43.56 5.33
C LYS A 574 7.31 -43.07 4.53
N TYR A 575 7.20 -43.48 3.28
CA TYR A 575 6.17 -42.95 2.39
C TYR A 575 4.77 -43.02 2.99
N ASP A 576 4.41 -44.17 3.56
CA ASP A 576 3.08 -44.38 4.17
C ASP A 576 2.85 -43.50 5.41
N GLU A 577 3.87 -43.29 6.23
CA GLU A 577 3.81 -42.44 7.42
C GLU A 577 3.66 -40.96 7.03
N ILE A 578 4.44 -40.50 6.07
CA ILE A 578 4.36 -39.15 5.49
C ILE A 578 2.99 -38.96 4.83
N ALA A 579 2.53 -39.92 4.03
CA ALA A 579 1.22 -39.86 3.39
C ALA A 579 0.08 -39.77 4.42
N SER A 580 0.17 -40.57 5.49
CA SER A 580 -0.80 -40.55 6.59
C SER A 580 -0.82 -39.21 7.31
N ALA A 581 0.36 -38.67 7.66
CA ALA A 581 0.49 -37.37 8.31
C ALA A 581 -0.04 -36.24 7.41
N ARG A 582 0.28 -36.27 6.12
CA ARG A 582 -0.25 -35.31 5.13
C ARG A 582 -1.77 -35.39 5.03
N ASN A 583 -2.34 -36.61 4.87
CA ASN A 583 -3.78 -36.78 4.77
C ASN A 583 -4.51 -36.28 6.01
N LYS A 584 -3.93 -36.43 7.20
CA LYS A 584 -4.44 -35.84 8.45
C LYS A 584 -4.44 -34.34 8.39
N MET A 585 -3.35 -33.72 7.93
CA MET A 585 -3.25 -32.25 7.79
C MET A 585 -4.25 -31.73 6.75
N VAL A 586 -4.34 -32.34 5.57
CA VAL A 586 -5.28 -31.96 4.50
C VAL A 586 -6.73 -32.05 4.97
N ARG A 587 -7.08 -33.09 5.70
CA ARG A 587 -8.42 -33.27 6.27
C ARG A 587 -8.72 -32.17 7.31
N ALA A 588 -7.81 -31.94 8.26
CA ALA A 588 -7.98 -30.89 9.28
C ALA A 588 -8.09 -29.49 8.64
N ASN A 589 -7.28 -29.22 7.59
CA ASN A 589 -7.36 -27.97 6.84
C ASN A 589 -8.72 -27.81 6.15
N ARG A 590 -9.21 -28.84 5.47
CA ARG A 590 -10.51 -28.80 4.77
C ARG A 590 -11.66 -28.56 5.74
N GLU A 591 -11.69 -29.26 6.87
CA GLU A 591 -12.72 -29.15 7.90
C GLU A 591 -12.72 -27.73 8.51
N LEU A 592 -11.53 -27.23 8.89
CA LEU A 592 -11.41 -25.89 9.46
C LEU A 592 -11.77 -24.80 8.43
N VAL A 593 -11.21 -24.83 7.22
CA VAL A 593 -11.46 -23.82 6.19
C VAL A 593 -12.93 -23.79 5.79
N GLY A 594 -13.60 -24.95 5.69
CA GLY A 594 -15.04 -25.01 5.44
C GLY A 594 -15.85 -24.28 6.51
N LYS A 595 -15.52 -24.49 7.79
CA LYS A 595 -16.17 -23.82 8.91
C LYS A 595 -15.87 -22.30 8.96
N LEU A 596 -14.62 -21.93 8.65
CA LEU A 596 -14.24 -20.52 8.58
C LEU A 596 -14.96 -19.79 7.44
N ALA A 597 -15.09 -20.40 6.27
CA ALA A 597 -15.83 -19.88 5.12
C ALA A 597 -17.32 -19.66 5.46
N GLU A 598 -17.95 -20.63 6.14
CA GLU A 598 -19.35 -20.49 6.59
C GLU A 598 -19.52 -19.30 7.55
N LEU A 599 -18.59 -19.10 8.49
CA LEU A 599 -18.67 -18.04 9.48
C LEU A 599 -18.37 -16.65 8.92
N THR A 600 -17.43 -16.55 7.99
CA THR A 600 -17.03 -15.27 7.38
C THR A 600 -17.91 -14.89 6.19
N GLY A 601 -18.58 -15.85 5.57
CA GLY A 601 -19.27 -15.67 4.28
C GLY A 601 -18.33 -15.56 3.09
N ASP A 602 -17.02 -15.75 3.29
CA ASP A 602 -16.05 -15.72 2.22
C ASP A 602 -16.08 -17.03 1.41
N PRO A 603 -15.86 -16.99 0.09
CA PRO A 603 -15.84 -18.18 -0.73
C PRO A 603 -14.66 -19.10 -0.36
N LEU A 604 -14.88 -20.40 -0.49
CA LEU A 604 -13.82 -21.39 -0.33
C LEU A 604 -12.68 -21.12 -1.33
N PRO A 605 -11.42 -21.25 -0.91
CA PRO A 605 -10.30 -21.12 -1.82
C PRO A 605 -10.37 -22.23 -2.89
N LYS A 606 -10.31 -21.83 -4.14
CA LYS A 606 -10.26 -22.74 -5.31
C LYS A 606 -8.91 -23.39 -5.44
#